data_00971c621ac944d482bacc644017ebb2
#
_entry.id   00971c621ac944d482bacc644017ebb2
#
_cell.length_a   1.000
_cell.length_b   1.000
_cell.length_c   1.000
_cell.angle_alpha   90.00
_cell.angle_beta   90.00
_cell.angle_gamma   90.00
#
_symmetry.space_group_name_H-M   'P 1'
#
loop_
_entity.id
_entity.type
_entity.pdbx_description
1 polymer ?
#
loop_
_entity_poly.entity_id
_entity_poly.type
_entity_poly.pdbx_seq_one_letter_code
_entity_poly.pdbx_strand_id
1 'polypeptide(L)'
;MNYFRYVNYIHHTWYINLLKYLMRFKLLAIFLVSTFFIKSTYAHNHFPITRDSSSGILNGKVLYEQHCASCHMVNLAGAVDWKGVDKDGHRKAPPLNGTGHTWHHNDELLHKIIKHGFPKLIKNYQGKMNGFGDKIDDAGIDNILSYIKSYWADDIYEYQISMSK
;
A
#
# COMPACT_ATOMS: atom_id res chain seq x y z
N MET A 1 67.58 31.85 3.74
CA MET A 1 66.31 31.38 3.15
C MET A 1 65.37 32.56 3.13
N ASN A 2 65.01 33.10 1.96
CA ASN A 2 64.35 34.39 1.83
C ASN A 2 62.89 34.31 2.38
N TYR A 3 62.54 35.25 3.25
CA TYR A 3 61.20 35.41 3.88
C TYR A 3 60.06 35.33 2.86
N PHE A 4 60.20 35.85 1.67
CA PHE A 4 59.23 35.79 0.57
C PHE A 4 58.95 34.35 0.06
N ARG A 5 59.92 33.42 0.09
CA ARG A 5 59.73 32.03 -0.27
C ARG A 5 58.94 31.25 0.77
N TYR A 6 59.10 31.61 2.04
CA TYR A 6 58.46 30.97 3.16
C TYR A 6 56.93 31.35 3.21
N VAL A 7 56.62 32.61 2.97
CA VAL A 7 55.22 33.09 2.93
C VAL A 7 54.45 32.46 1.76
N ASN A 8 55.03 32.40 0.59
CA ASN A 8 54.39 31.75 -0.57
C ASN A 8 54.18 30.21 -0.37
N TYR A 9 55.09 29.53 0.34
CA TYR A 9 54.94 28.13 0.66
C TYR A 9 53.76 27.88 1.62
N ILE A 10 53.59 28.72 2.65
CA ILE A 10 52.48 28.60 3.63
C ILE A 10 51.12 28.88 2.92
N HIS A 11 51.03 29.92 2.09
CA HIS A 11 49.81 30.24 1.35
C HIS A 11 49.43 29.12 0.39
N HIS A 12 50.40 28.52 -0.31
CA HIS A 12 50.16 27.42 -1.26
C HIS A 12 49.68 26.15 -0.55
N THR A 13 50.31 25.79 0.57
CA THR A 13 49.90 24.60 1.36
C THR A 13 48.53 24.81 2.03
N TRP A 14 48.23 26.01 2.52
CA TRP A 14 46.93 26.32 3.09
C TRP A 14 45.81 26.24 2.03
N TYR A 15 46.05 26.78 0.83
CA TYR A 15 45.12 26.73 -0.28
C TYR A 15 44.82 25.29 -0.76
N ILE A 16 45.82 24.45 -0.88
CA ILE A 16 45.66 23.03 -1.25
C ILE A 16 44.85 22.27 -0.17
N ASN A 17 45.09 22.52 1.10
CA ASN A 17 44.36 21.88 2.17
C ASN A 17 42.91 22.33 2.22
N LEU A 18 42.64 23.61 1.96
CA LEU A 18 41.27 24.14 1.85
C LEU A 18 40.51 23.48 0.67
N LEU A 19 41.14 23.35 -0.50
CA LEU A 19 40.55 22.68 -1.66
C LEU A 19 40.23 21.20 -1.38
N LYS A 20 41.13 20.48 -0.71
CA LYS A 20 40.91 19.10 -0.30
C LYS A 20 39.74 18.98 0.70
N TYR A 21 39.62 19.93 1.60
CA TYR A 21 38.52 19.98 2.56
C TYR A 21 37.19 20.22 1.87
N LEU A 22 37.11 21.20 0.96
CA LEU A 22 35.93 21.53 0.16
C LEU A 22 35.50 20.36 -0.75
N MET A 23 36.46 19.64 -1.37
CA MET A 23 36.17 18.45 -2.16
C MET A 23 35.58 17.32 -1.31
N ARG A 24 36.13 17.09 -0.12
CA ARG A 24 35.59 16.08 0.82
C ARG A 24 34.16 16.43 1.27
N PHE A 25 33.87 17.70 1.52
CA PHE A 25 32.52 18.18 1.86
C PHE A 25 31.54 17.96 0.70
N LYS A 26 31.94 18.28 -0.54
CA LYS A 26 31.11 18.03 -1.75
C LYS A 26 30.82 16.55 -1.95
N LEU A 27 31.80 15.67 -1.76
CA LEU A 27 31.64 14.22 -1.86
C LEU A 27 30.71 13.68 -0.77
N LEU A 28 30.83 14.18 0.47
CA LEU A 28 29.93 13.80 1.58
C LEU A 28 28.49 14.26 1.33
N ALA A 29 28.31 15.47 0.79
CA ALA A 29 26.99 16.00 0.46
C ALA A 29 26.32 15.21 -0.68
N ILE A 30 27.11 14.82 -1.72
CA ILE A 30 26.62 13.97 -2.82
C ILE A 30 26.24 12.59 -2.28
N PHE A 31 27.03 12.01 -1.37
CA PHE A 31 26.74 10.71 -0.78
C PHE A 31 25.46 10.75 0.09
N LEU A 32 25.27 11.81 0.89
CA LEU A 32 24.06 11.99 1.70
C LEU A 32 22.80 12.22 0.85
N VAL A 33 22.93 12.97 -0.25
CA VAL A 33 21.81 13.18 -1.19
C VAL A 33 21.48 11.87 -1.93
N SER A 34 22.47 11.09 -2.35
CA SER A 34 22.23 9.81 -3.03
C SER A 34 21.55 8.78 -2.12
N THR A 35 21.89 8.73 -0.83
CA THR A 35 21.24 7.82 0.12
C THR A 35 19.80 8.25 0.44
N PHE A 36 19.47 9.54 0.34
CA PHE A 36 18.11 10.03 0.52
C PHE A 36 17.20 9.68 -0.66
N PHE A 37 17.73 9.71 -1.90
CA PHE A 37 16.98 9.35 -3.11
C PHE A 37 16.79 7.84 -3.30
N ILE A 38 17.64 6.98 -2.75
CA ILE A 38 17.51 5.50 -2.88
C ILE A 38 16.30 4.95 -2.11
N LYS A 39 15.76 5.67 -1.13
CA LYS A 39 14.56 5.22 -0.38
C LYS A 39 13.24 5.31 -1.15
N SER A 40 13.21 5.86 -2.35
CA SER A 40 11.96 6.15 -3.07
C SER A 40 11.62 5.19 -4.22
N THR A 41 12.36 4.10 -4.44
CA THR A 41 12.11 3.22 -5.60
C THR A 41 11.92 1.75 -5.26
N TYR A 42 11.58 1.41 -4.03
CA TYR A 42 10.98 0.10 -3.80
C TYR A 42 9.51 0.17 -4.24
N ALA A 43 9.26 -0.12 -5.51
CA ALA A 43 7.95 -0.59 -5.93
C ALA A 43 7.69 -1.87 -5.13
N HIS A 44 6.95 -1.76 -4.04
CA HIS A 44 6.45 -2.93 -3.35
C HIS A 44 5.54 -3.66 -4.35
N ASN A 45 5.96 -4.84 -4.77
CA ASN A 45 5.01 -5.82 -5.26
C ASN A 45 4.14 -6.16 -4.05
N HIS A 46 2.98 -5.52 -3.94
CA HIS A 46 2.02 -5.70 -2.84
C HIS A 46 1.40 -7.10 -2.82
N PHE A 47 1.59 -7.87 -3.88
CA PHE A 47 0.89 -9.14 -4.05
C PHE A 47 1.86 -10.33 -3.99
N PRO A 48 1.43 -11.43 -3.40
CA PRO A 48 0.13 -11.68 -2.75
C PRO A 48 0.01 -11.02 -1.37
N ILE A 49 -1.21 -10.56 -1.03
CA ILE A 49 -1.55 -10.07 0.32
C ILE A 49 -1.85 -11.28 1.19
N THR A 50 -1.10 -11.45 2.30
CA THR A 50 -1.26 -12.59 3.19
C THR A 50 -2.03 -12.22 4.46
N ARG A 51 -2.55 -13.25 5.16
CA ARG A 51 -3.20 -13.14 6.48
C ARG A 51 -2.26 -13.41 7.66
N ASP A 52 -0.92 -13.34 7.44
CA ASP A 52 0.06 -13.77 8.45
C ASP A 52 0.45 -12.64 9.41
N SER A 53 0.22 -11.38 9.04
CA SER A 53 0.56 -10.22 9.87
C SER A 53 -0.54 -9.91 10.88
N SER A 54 -0.31 -10.20 12.16
CA SER A 54 -1.25 -9.85 13.23
C SER A 54 -1.55 -8.34 13.30
N SER A 55 -0.53 -7.50 13.11
CA SER A 55 -0.73 -6.04 13.07
C SER A 55 -1.51 -5.60 11.84
N GLY A 56 -1.27 -6.19 10.67
CA GLY A 56 -2.03 -5.94 9.45
C GLY A 56 -3.50 -6.29 9.62
N ILE A 57 -3.80 -7.46 10.19
CA ILE A 57 -5.17 -7.91 10.48
C ILE A 57 -5.87 -6.95 11.45
N LEU A 58 -5.21 -6.53 12.55
CA LEU A 58 -5.81 -5.61 13.53
C LEU A 58 -6.09 -4.24 12.93
N ASN A 59 -5.15 -3.68 12.18
CA ASN A 59 -5.36 -2.40 11.47
C ASN A 59 -6.46 -2.52 10.42
N GLY A 60 -6.48 -3.63 9.68
CA GLY A 60 -7.48 -3.93 8.67
C GLY A 60 -8.89 -4.04 9.27
N LYS A 61 -9.01 -4.66 10.47
CA LYS A 61 -10.27 -4.71 11.21
C LYS A 61 -10.81 -3.31 11.51
N VAL A 62 -9.98 -2.42 12.05
CA VAL A 62 -10.39 -1.05 12.38
C VAL A 62 -10.89 -0.31 11.13
N LEU A 63 -10.13 -0.37 10.03
CA LEU A 63 -10.50 0.27 8.77
C LEU A 63 -11.77 -0.36 8.16
N TYR A 64 -11.89 -1.68 8.24
CA TYR A 64 -13.08 -2.40 7.79
C TYR A 64 -14.34 -1.97 8.56
N GLU A 65 -14.28 -1.90 9.88
CA GLU A 65 -15.41 -1.48 10.72
C GLU A 65 -15.82 -0.05 10.40
N GLN A 66 -14.87 0.85 10.13
CA GLN A 66 -15.15 2.25 9.82
C GLN A 66 -15.74 2.46 8.41
N HIS A 67 -15.33 1.69 7.42
CA HIS A 67 -15.61 1.99 6.01
C HIS A 67 -16.44 0.94 5.26
N CYS A 68 -16.44 -0.30 5.73
CA CYS A 68 -16.99 -1.45 4.99
C CYS A 68 -18.18 -2.11 5.71
N ALA A 69 -18.15 -2.16 7.05
CA ALA A 69 -19.11 -2.92 7.86
C ALA A 69 -20.54 -2.44 7.73
N SER A 70 -20.77 -1.17 7.42
CA SER A 70 -22.13 -0.62 7.22
C SER A 70 -22.90 -1.32 6.08
N CYS A 71 -22.18 -1.85 5.07
CA CYS A 71 -22.76 -2.59 3.96
C CYS A 71 -22.50 -4.09 4.05
N HIS A 72 -21.25 -4.48 4.40
CA HIS A 72 -20.81 -5.88 4.43
C HIS A 72 -21.00 -6.56 5.79
N MET A 73 -21.57 -5.86 6.78
CA MET A 73 -21.78 -6.27 8.18
C MET A 73 -20.46 -6.48 8.95
N VAL A 74 -20.50 -6.33 10.27
CA VAL A 74 -19.32 -6.48 11.14
C VAL A 74 -18.73 -7.89 11.14
N ASN A 75 -19.56 -8.89 10.85
CA ASN A 75 -19.19 -10.30 10.74
C ASN A 75 -18.89 -10.75 9.31
N LEU A 76 -18.74 -9.82 8.38
CA LEU A 76 -18.48 -10.04 6.96
C LEU A 76 -19.53 -10.90 6.22
N ALA A 77 -20.73 -11.07 6.81
CA ALA A 77 -21.77 -11.94 6.25
C ALA A 77 -22.51 -11.34 5.04
N GLY A 78 -22.28 -10.04 4.77
CA GLY A 78 -23.00 -9.33 3.71
C GLY A 78 -24.47 -9.05 4.06
N ALA A 79 -25.18 -8.43 3.15
CA ALA A 79 -26.59 -8.11 3.32
C ALA A 79 -27.46 -9.37 3.20
N VAL A 80 -28.60 -9.36 3.89
CA VAL A 80 -29.63 -10.42 3.74
C VAL A 80 -30.06 -10.46 2.26
N ASP A 81 -30.17 -11.67 1.71
CA ASP A 81 -30.49 -11.89 0.30
C ASP A 81 -29.56 -11.12 -0.66
N TRP A 82 -28.26 -11.15 -0.39
CA TRP A 82 -27.24 -10.38 -1.13
C TRP A 82 -27.22 -10.66 -2.65
N LYS A 83 -27.76 -11.80 -3.09
CA LYS A 83 -27.87 -12.12 -4.53
C LYS A 83 -28.93 -11.30 -5.26
N GLY A 84 -29.82 -10.66 -4.51
CA GLY A 84 -30.89 -9.79 -5.01
C GLY A 84 -30.46 -8.31 -5.10
N VAL A 85 -31.46 -7.47 -5.24
CA VAL A 85 -31.32 -6.01 -5.26
C VAL A 85 -32.07 -5.37 -4.10
N ASP A 86 -31.69 -4.13 -3.75
CA ASP A 86 -32.45 -3.33 -2.78
C ASP A 86 -33.70 -2.71 -3.44
N LYS A 87 -34.49 -1.97 -2.65
CA LYS A 87 -35.71 -1.31 -3.12
C LYS A 87 -35.50 -0.31 -4.28
N ASP A 88 -34.28 0.17 -4.45
CA ASP A 88 -33.90 1.13 -5.48
C ASP A 88 -33.24 0.44 -6.70
N GLY A 89 -33.25 -0.90 -6.74
CA GLY A 89 -32.70 -1.71 -7.81
C GLY A 89 -31.20 -1.91 -7.78
N HIS A 90 -30.51 -1.54 -6.69
CA HIS A 90 -29.06 -1.70 -6.56
C HIS A 90 -28.70 -3.09 -6.01
N ARG A 91 -27.62 -3.67 -6.53
CA ARG A 91 -27.04 -4.90 -5.98
C ARG A 91 -26.67 -4.72 -4.51
N LYS A 92 -27.07 -5.67 -3.71
CA LYS A 92 -26.75 -5.71 -2.29
C LYS A 92 -25.30 -6.15 -2.05
N ALA A 93 -24.73 -5.78 -0.90
CA ALA A 93 -23.35 -6.12 -0.55
C ALA A 93 -23.17 -7.63 -0.30
N PRO A 94 -22.25 -8.32 -0.99
CA PRO A 94 -22.05 -9.75 -0.81
C PRO A 94 -21.28 -10.07 0.48
N PRO A 95 -21.32 -11.34 0.94
CA PRO A 95 -20.45 -11.83 2.00
C PRO A 95 -18.98 -11.74 1.60
N LEU A 96 -18.12 -11.40 2.59
CA LEU A 96 -16.67 -11.34 2.44
C LEU A 96 -15.96 -12.40 3.30
N ASN A 97 -16.70 -13.15 4.12
CA ASN A 97 -16.20 -14.17 5.06
C ASN A 97 -15.90 -15.55 4.43
N GLY A 98 -15.81 -15.64 3.11
CA GLY A 98 -15.59 -16.89 2.38
C GLY A 98 -16.87 -17.57 1.88
N THR A 99 -18.06 -17.19 2.40
CA THR A 99 -19.35 -17.77 1.92
C THR A 99 -19.88 -17.10 0.64
N GLY A 100 -19.29 -15.95 0.25
CA GLY A 100 -19.54 -15.30 -1.03
C GLY A 100 -18.59 -15.80 -2.12
N HIS A 101 -18.28 -14.94 -3.11
CA HIS A 101 -17.39 -15.28 -4.24
C HIS A 101 -16.13 -14.41 -4.32
N THR A 102 -15.84 -13.59 -3.32
CA THR A 102 -14.70 -12.64 -3.30
C THR A 102 -13.36 -13.35 -3.52
N TRP A 103 -13.21 -14.53 -3.00
CA TRP A 103 -12.01 -15.36 -3.12
C TRP A 103 -11.73 -15.92 -4.53
N HIS A 104 -12.66 -15.78 -5.46
CA HIS A 104 -12.44 -16.10 -6.88
C HIS A 104 -11.63 -15.03 -7.65
N HIS A 105 -11.26 -13.95 -6.99
CA HIS A 105 -10.54 -12.83 -7.59
C HIS A 105 -9.13 -12.73 -7.00
N ASN A 106 -8.15 -12.34 -7.83
CA ASN A 106 -6.79 -12.08 -7.36
C ASN A 106 -6.71 -10.75 -6.57
N ASP A 107 -5.62 -10.59 -5.84
CA ASP A 107 -5.43 -9.43 -4.96
C ASP A 107 -5.41 -8.09 -5.71
N GLU A 108 -4.81 -8.06 -6.89
CA GLU A 108 -4.77 -6.86 -7.71
C GLU A 108 -6.16 -6.34 -8.04
N LEU A 109 -7.07 -7.23 -8.42
CA LEU A 109 -8.45 -6.86 -8.71
C LEU A 109 -9.20 -6.44 -7.45
N LEU A 110 -9.05 -7.18 -6.34
CA LEU A 110 -9.69 -6.83 -5.07
C LEU A 110 -9.21 -5.47 -4.56
N HIS A 111 -7.92 -5.20 -4.63
CA HIS A 111 -7.33 -3.92 -4.29
C HIS A 111 -7.90 -2.79 -5.15
N LYS A 112 -7.97 -2.98 -6.48
CA LYS A 112 -8.55 -2.00 -7.41
C LYS A 112 -10.02 -1.73 -7.12
N ILE A 113 -10.80 -2.75 -6.76
CA ILE A 113 -12.21 -2.60 -6.41
C ILE A 113 -12.36 -1.72 -5.16
N ILE A 114 -11.57 -1.96 -4.10
CA ILE A 114 -11.62 -1.14 -2.90
C ILE A 114 -11.15 0.29 -3.19
N LYS A 115 -10.07 0.45 -3.93
CA LYS A 115 -9.47 1.75 -4.24
C LYS A 115 -10.36 2.62 -5.12
N HIS A 116 -10.91 2.06 -6.18
CA HIS A 116 -11.61 2.82 -7.22
C HIS A 116 -13.13 2.68 -7.20
N GLY A 117 -13.65 1.59 -6.62
CA GLY A 117 -15.06 1.22 -6.65
C GLY A 117 -15.51 0.63 -7.99
N PHE A 118 -16.56 -0.19 -7.95
CA PHE A 118 -17.11 -0.80 -9.16
C PHE A 118 -17.66 0.21 -10.17
N PRO A 119 -18.27 1.35 -9.80
CA PRO A 119 -18.76 2.32 -10.79
C PRO A 119 -17.68 2.87 -11.71
N LYS A 120 -16.41 2.92 -11.26
CA LYS A 120 -15.26 3.33 -12.10
C LYS A 120 -14.69 2.18 -12.92
N LEU A 121 -14.89 0.94 -12.51
CA LEU A 121 -14.33 -0.24 -13.15
C LEU A 121 -15.29 -0.90 -14.15
N ILE A 122 -16.60 -0.79 -13.91
CA ILE A 122 -17.63 -1.47 -14.71
C ILE A 122 -18.68 -0.44 -15.16
N LYS A 123 -18.81 -0.32 -16.50
CA LYS A 123 -19.84 0.55 -17.10
C LYS A 123 -21.24 0.07 -16.69
N ASN A 124 -22.11 1.00 -16.30
CA ASN A 124 -23.49 0.73 -15.90
C ASN A 124 -23.62 -0.22 -14.69
N TYR A 125 -22.66 -0.21 -13.78
CA TYR A 125 -22.73 -0.99 -12.55
C TYR A 125 -23.94 -0.61 -11.70
N GLN A 126 -24.75 -1.60 -11.33
CA GLN A 126 -26.01 -1.43 -10.58
C GLN A 126 -25.83 -1.59 -9.07
N GLY A 127 -24.74 -1.16 -8.48
CA GLY A 127 -24.48 -1.25 -7.04
C GLY A 127 -23.91 0.03 -6.47
N LYS A 128 -23.70 0.03 -5.16
CA LYS A 128 -23.24 1.20 -4.37
C LYS A 128 -21.81 1.05 -3.82
N MET A 129 -21.00 0.07 -4.33
CA MET A 129 -19.62 -0.10 -3.89
C MET A 129 -18.74 1.01 -4.50
N ASN A 130 -18.67 2.14 -3.82
CA ASN A 130 -17.82 3.26 -4.19
C ASN A 130 -16.36 2.98 -3.83
N GLY A 131 -15.41 3.71 -4.45
CA GLY A 131 -14.00 3.63 -4.11
C GLY A 131 -13.66 4.39 -2.83
N PHE A 132 -12.58 3.96 -2.18
CA PHE A 132 -12.10 4.53 -0.92
C PHE A 132 -10.67 5.08 -1.02
N GLY A 133 -10.05 5.13 -2.20
CA GLY A 133 -8.67 5.56 -2.39
C GLY A 133 -8.41 7.05 -2.07
N ASP A 134 -9.46 7.85 -1.82
CA ASP A 134 -9.38 9.21 -1.28
C ASP A 134 -9.31 9.25 0.26
N LYS A 135 -9.61 8.14 0.93
CA LYS A 135 -9.72 8.02 2.40
C LYS A 135 -8.75 7.01 2.99
N ILE A 136 -8.36 6.01 2.20
CA ILE A 136 -7.55 4.87 2.63
C ILE A 136 -6.41 4.74 1.63
N ASP A 137 -5.17 4.71 2.12
CA ASP A 137 -3.99 4.47 1.32
C ASP A 137 -3.85 2.98 0.91
N ASP A 138 -2.89 2.68 0.05
CA ASP A 138 -2.69 1.33 -0.46
C ASP A 138 -2.35 0.33 0.66
N ALA A 139 -1.57 0.73 1.65
CA ALA A 139 -1.24 -0.11 2.81
C ALA A 139 -2.49 -0.39 3.68
N GLY A 140 -3.37 0.57 3.85
CA GLY A 140 -4.64 0.40 4.53
C GLY A 140 -5.58 -0.56 3.78
N ILE A 141 -5.61 -0.49 2.46
CA ILE A 141 -6.37 -1.43 1.62
C ILE A 141 -5.83 -2.85 1.77
N ASP A 142 -4.50 -3.02 1.75
CA ASP A 142 -3.85 -4.32 1.96
C ASP A 142 -4.18 -4.90 3.34
N ASN A 143 -4.19 -4.07 4.38
CA ASN A 143 -4.58 -4.47 5.71
C ASN A 143 -6.06 -4.92 5.77
N ILE A 144 -6.97 -4.22 5.10
CA ILE A 144 -8.39 -4.63 4.99
C ILE A 144 -8.49 -5.99 4.31
N LEU A 145 -7.76 -6.23 3.22
CA LEU A 145 -7.75 -7.53 2.54
C LEU A 145 -7.16 -8.64 3.42
N SER A 146 -6.10 -8.37 4.18
CA SER A 146 -5.55 -9.31 5.18
C SER A 146 -6.60 -9.68 6.24
N TYR A 147 -7.36 -8.69 6.74
CA TYR A 147 -8.45 -8.93 7.69
C TYR A 147 -9.58 -9.77 7.07
N ILE A 148 -10.01 -9.46 5.86
CA ILE A 148 -11.05 -10.25 5.15
C ILE A 148 -10.58 -11.69 4.98
N LYS A 149 -9.35 -11.91 4.52
CA LYS A 149 -8.77 -13.23 4.32
C LYS A 149 -8.60 -14.04 5.61
N SER A 150 -8.49 -13.39 6.76
CA SER A 150 -8.42 -14.07 8.05
C SER A 150 -9.70 -14.84 8.42
N TYR A 151 -10.81 -14.55 7.75
CA TYR A 151 -12.09 -15.27 7.90
C TYR A 151 -12.25 -16.46 6.95
N TRP A 152 -11.34 -16.62 5.99
CA TRP A 152 -11.47 -17.69 4.99
C TRP A 152 -10.93 -19.01 5.50
N ALA A 153 -11.61 -20.12 5.17
CA ALA A 153 -11.08 -21.44 5.36
C ALA A 153 -9.77 -21.63 4.57
N ASP A 154 -8.90 -22.53 5.03
CA ASP A 154 -7.55 -22.67 4.47
C ASP A 154 -7.54 -23.02 2.98
N ASP A 155 -8.43 -23.90 2.54
CA ASP A 155 -8.59 -24.30 1.14
C ASP A 155 -8.95 -23.10 0.23
N ILE A 156 -9.88 -22.27 0.68
CA ILE A 156 -10.28 -21.03 -0.03
C ILE A 156 -9.12 -20.04 -0.07
N TYR A 157 -8.44 -19.86 1.05
CA TYR A 157 -7.31 -18.95 1.16
C TYR A 157 -6.17 -19.36 0.23
N GLU A 158 -5.75 -20.64 0.27
CA GLU A 158 -4.66 -21.14 -0.56
C GLU A 158 -4.98 -21.06 -2.06
N TYR A 159 -6.22 -21.34 -2.45
CA TYR A 159 -6.66 -21.17 -3.83
C TYR A 159 -6.51 -19.70 -4.28
N GLN A 160 -7.01 -18.76 -3.48
CA GLN A 160 -6.96 -17.34 -3.82
C GLN A 160 -5.51 -16.82 -3.88
N ILE A 161 -4.64 -17.21 -2.94
CA ILE A 161 -3.22 -16.87 -2.96
C ILE A 161 -2.53 -17.38 -4.23
N SER A 162 -2.91 -18.56 -4.71
CA SER A 162 -2.34 -19.12 -5.95
C SER A 162 -2.63 -18.27 -7.19
N MET A 163 -3.75 -17.54 -7.21
CA MET A 163 -4.12 -16.62 -8.29
C MET A 163 -3.46 -15.25 -8.18
N SER A 164 -2.91 -14.92 -7.02
CA SER A 164 -2.34 -13.60 -6.72
C SER A 164 -0.80 -13.56 -6.85
N LYS A 165 -0.18 -14.68 -7.21
CA LYS A 165 1.28 -14.82 -7.42
C LYS A 165 1.73 -14.28 -8.76
#